data_2578fe1c7377e18866c2b6e5923c70fc
#
_entry.id   2578fe1c7377e18866c2b6e5923c70fc
#
_cell.length_a   1.000
_cell.length_b   1.000
_cell.length_c   1.000
_cell.angle_alpha   90.00
_cell.angle_beta   90.00
_cell.angle_gamma   90.00
#
_symmetry.space_group_name_H-M   'P 1'
#
loop_
_entity.id
_entity.type
_entity.pdbx_description
1 polymer ?
#
loop_
_entity_poly.entity_id
_entity_poly.type
_entity_poly.pdbx_seq_one_letter_code
_entity_poly.pdbx_strand_id
1 'polypeptide(L)'
;MKCRELFDENVHLFISDNCSNDDLQSLINEYSNKGLNIDYSRNTENIGPDGNFIKCFNSAKGKYIWLLGSDDIPVDGFVERLVDILENHDYGYLVLENYCDDKQVIEYDDAGDILQKINVWITFMCANIFKTEFVKNVRGEDYMGTYLIQVPYFLEGIVAGQTNAVINYTWIQDGNDAANNGGYNFFKVFVDNLLAIVYKKVENHQLNNDCFERFKKSIYCNFIRSYVDGILIRRDKVMRQNFDSKDSLKILMKHYGCKPYFYLWTLRTVASRYYYKFFK
;
A
#
# COMPACT_ATOMS: atom_id res chain seq x y z
N MET A 1 19.08 -22.51 -1.56
CA MET A 1 20.08 -22.63 -2.63
C MET A 1 19.51 -22.47 -4.03
N LYS A 2 18.24 -22.75 -4.29
CA LYS A 2 17.58 -22.52 -5.60
C LYS A 2 17.38 -21.05 -5.99
N CYS A 3 17.34 -20.12 -5.02
CA CYS A 3 17.12 -18.69 -5.31
C CYS A 3 18.38 -17.92 -5.74
N ARG A 4 19.58 -18.49 -5.65
CA ARG A 4 20.82 -17.74 -5.87
C ARG A 4 21.00 -17.24 -7.31
N GLU A 5 20.74 -18.12 -8.29
CA GLU A 5 20.85 -17.78 -9.71
C GLU A 5 19.86 -16.67 -10.09
N LEU A 6 18.66 -16.70 -9.51
CA LEU A 6 17.64 -15.68 -9.72
C LEU A 6 18.08 -14.30 -9.23
N PHE A 7 18.72 -14.21 -8.05
CA PHE A 7 19.22 -12.94 -7.50
C PHE A 7 20.42 -12.38 -8.24
N ASP A 8 21.14 -13.18 -9.00
CA ASP A 8 22.29 -12.73 -9.77
C ASP A 8 21.89 -12.19 -11.16
N GLU A 9 20.82 -12.69 -11.77
CA GLU A 9 20.44 -12.38 -13.14
C GLU A 9 19.18 -11.49 -13.24
N ASN A 10 18.15 -11.77 -12.45
CA ASN A 10 16.83 -11.18 -12.62
C ASN A 10 16.44 -10.24 -11.47
N VAL A 11 16.99 -10.43 -10.28
CA VAL A 11 16.63 -9.68 -9.08
C VAL A 11 17.81 -8.88 -8.55
N HIS A 12 17.68 -7.56 -8.52
CA HIS A 12 18.61 -6.66 -7.85
C HIS A 12 18.11 -6.37 -6.43
N LEU A 13 18.87 -6.79 -5.42
CA LEU A 13 18.55 -6.53 -4.02
C LEU A 13 19.25 -5.26 -3.52
N PHE A 14 18.46 -4.22 -3.23
CA PHE A 14 18.92 -3.01 -2.56
C PHE A 14 18.40 -2.97 -1.14
N ILE A 15 19.27 -2.84 -0.15
CA ILE A 15 18.93 -2.74 1.27
C ILE A 15 19.27 -1.33 1.76
N SER A 16 18.24 -0.59 2.20
CA SER A 16 18.39 0.72 2.81
C SER A 16 18.22 0.64 4.34
N ASP A 17 19.31 0.71 5.05
CA ASP A 17 19.33 0.75 6.52
C ASP A 17 19.16 2.20 7.00
N ASN A 18 18.02 2.47 7.66
CA ASN A 18 17.68 3.79 8.18
C ASN A 18 18.32 4.07 9.55
N CYS A 19 19.62 3.80 9.66
CA CYS A 19 20.41 3.97 10.90
C CYS A 19 19.91 3.06 12.04
N SER A 20 19.66 1.77 11.75
CA SER A 20 19.25 0.79 12.77
C SER A 20 20.37 0.51 13.80
N ASN A 21 20.00 -0.07 14.94
CA ASN A 21 20.97 -0.52 15.94
C ASN A 21 21.46 -1.96 15.68
N ASP A 22 20.94 -2.63 14.66
CA ASP A 22 21.28 -4.00 14.31
C ASP A 22 22.62 -4.06 13.56
N ASP A 23 23.36 -5.15 13.72
CA ASP A 23 24.60 -5.41 12.96
C ASP A 23 24.26 -5.98 11.58
N LEU A 24 23.61 -5.16 10.75
CA LEU A 24 23.29 -5.55 9.38
C LEU A 24 24.55 -5.72 8.52
N GLN A 25 25.63 -5.00 8.81
CA GLN A 25 26.86 -5.11 8.02
C GLN A 25 27.46 -6.53 8.08
N SER A 26 27.48 -7.16 9.24
CA SER A 26 27.94 -8.54 9.39
C SER A 26 27.05 -9.52 8.60
N LEU A 27 25.74 -9.32 8.64
CA LEU A 27 24.79 -10.14 7.86
C LEU A 27 24.98 -9.95 6.36
N ILE A 28 25.12 -8.72 5.89
CA ILE A 28 25.39 -8.41 4.48
C ILE A 28 26.70 -9.10 4.02
N ASN A 29 27.76 -9.00 4.80
CA ASN A 29 29.05 -9.63 4.49
C ASN A 29 28.93 -11.16 4.42
N GLU A 30 28.16 -11.77 5.33
CA GLU A 30 27.91 -13.21 5.31
C GLU A 30 27.24 -13.66 4.01
N TYR A 31 26.16 -12.97 3.59
CA TYR A 31 25.45 -13.34 2.37
C TYR A 31 26.19 -12.99 1.10
N SER A 32 26.94 -11.88 1.09
CA SER A 32 27.83 -11.53 -0.03
C SER A 32 28.95 -12.57 -0.20
N ASN A 33 29.53 -13.09 0.90
CA ASN A 33 30.50 -14.18 0.84
C ASN A 33 29.90 -15.50 0.35
N LYS A 34 28.58 -15.68 0.49
CA LYS A 34 27.82 -16.79 -0.11
C LYS A 34 27.49 -16.53 -1.59
N GLY A 35 27.89 -15.38 -2.14
CA GLY A 35 27.78 -14.98 -3.53
C GLY A 35 26.47 -14.26 -3.88
N LEU A 36 25.72 -13.72 -2.92
CA LEU A 36 24.60 -12.82 -3.21
C LEU A 36 25.11 -11.42 -3.52
N ASN A 37 24.65 -10.85 -4.63
CA ASN A 37 24.93 -9.46 -4.98
C ASN A 37 23.94 -8.54 -4.27
N ILE A 38 24.40 -7.83 -3.23
CA ILE A 38 23.57 -6.96 -2.40
C ILE A 38 24.12 -5.54 -2.45
N ASP A 39 23.31 -4.61 -2.95
CA ASP A 39 23.57 -3.18 -2.80
C ASP A 39 23.08 -2.74 -1.40
N TYR A 40 24.01 -2.41 -0.52
CA TYR A 40 23.71 -1.97 0.84
C TYR A 40 24.06 -0.50 1.04
N SER A 41 23.13 0.23 1.63
CA SER A 41 23.35 1.64 1.99
C SER A 41 22.76 1.95 3.37
N ARG A 42 23.64 2.38 4.30
CA ARG A 42 23.25 2.84 5.63
C ARG A 42 23.15 4.36 5.68
N ASN A 43 22.06 4.89 6.23
CA ASN A 43 21.93 6.31 6.51
C ASN A 43 22.79 6.70 7.73
N THR A 44 23.34 7.91 7.72
CA THR A 44 24.13 8.45 8.85
C THR A 44 23.25 8.79 10.05
N GLU A 45 21.96 9.03 9.82
CA GLU A 45 20.94 9.28 10.82
C GLU A 45 19.60 8.68 10.38
N ASN A 46 18.65 8.52 11.28
CA ASN A 46 17.29 8.09 10.95
C ASN A 46 16.55 9.24 10.25
N ILE A 47 16.37 9.14 8.94
CA ILE A 47 15.67 10.13 8.09
C ILE A 47 14.15 9.91 8.04
N GLY A 48 13.63 9.03 8.89
CA GLY A 48 12.22 8.65 8.92
C GLY A 48 11.82 7.68 7.78
N PRO A 49 10.60 7.11 7.86
CA PRO A 49 10.14 6.16 6.85
C PRO A 49 10.00 6.82 5.46
N ASP A 50 9.42 8.02 5.39
CA ASP A 50 9.20 8.73 4.13
C ASP A 50 10.51 8.96 3.36
N GLY A 51 11.54 9.49 4.03
CA GLY A 51 12.85 9.72 3.42
C GLY A 51 13.52 8.42 2.97
N ASN A 52 13.39 7.35 3.75
CA ASN A 52 13.96 6.07 3.43
C ASN A 52 13.25 5.39 2.23
N PHE A 53 11.93 5.53 2.10
CA PHE A 53 11.19 5.03 0.94
C PHE A 53 11.57 5.78 -0.35
N ILE A 54 11.66 7.12 -0.30
CA ILE A 54 12.15 7.92 -1.45
C ILE A 54 13.53 7.44 -1.89
N LYS A 55 14.44 7.20 -0.93
CA LYS A 55 15.76 6.67 -1.21
C LYS A 55 15.70 5.30 -1.91
N CYS A 56 14.86 4.39 -1.43
CA CYS A 56 14.68 3.08 -2.05
C CYS A 56 14.18 3.20 -3.50
N PHE A 57 13.15 4.01 -3.74
CA PHE A 57 12.61 4.22 -5.09
C PHE A 57 13.66 4.81 -6.04
N ASN A 58 14.43 5.81 -5.60
CA ASN A 58 15.47 6.44 -6.42
C ASN A 58 16.69 5.55 -6.63
N SER A 59 16.91 4.53 -5.81
CA SER A 59 18.06 3.62 -5.91
C SER A 59 17.75 2.35 -6.71
N ALA A 60 16.49 2.11 -7.05
CA ALA A 60 16.08 0.92 -7.78
C ALA A 60 16.66 0.89 -9.21
N LYS A 61 17.18 -0.26 -9.63
CA LYS A 61 17.83 -0.47 -10.93
C LYS A 61 17.08 -1.40 -11.86
N GLY A 62 16.20 -2.25 -11.33
CA GLY A 62 15.41 -3.21 -12.11
C GLY A 62 14.33 -2.54 -12.95
N LYS A 63 13.69 -3.30 -13.86
CA LYS A 63 12.51 -2.86 -14.64
C LYS A 63 11.31 -2.56 -13.73
N TYR A 64 11.18 -3.31 -12.64
CA TYR A 64 10.12 -3.17 -11.64
C TYR A 64 10.71 -2.93 -10.25
N ILE A 65 9.93 -2.28 -9.40
CA ILE A 65 10.24 -2.08 -7.99
C ILE A 65 9.22 -2.83 -7.14
N TRP A 66 9.71 -3.63 -6.22
CA TRP A 66 8.97 -4.21 -5.13
C TRP A 66 9.60 -3.78 -3.81
N LEU A 67 8.91 -2.96 -3.02
CA LEU A 67 9.38 -2.45 -1.74
C LEU A 67 8.86 -3.32 -0.60
N LEU A 68 9.76 -4.00 0.11
CA LEU A 68 9.44 -4.85 1.25
C LEU A 68 9.87 -4.22 2.57
N GLY A 69 9.07 -4.40 3.61
CA GLY A 69 9.48 -4.16 4.99
C GLY A 69 10.45 -5.25 5.48
N SER A 70 11.20 -4.96 6.52
CA SER A 70 12.13 -5.93 7.13
C SER A 70 11.42 -7.06 7.86
N ASP A 71 10.14 -6.92 8.11
CA ASP A 71 9.22 -7.86 8.78
C ASP A 71 8.36 -8.66 7.79
N ASP A 72 8.40 -8.32 6.50
CA ASP A 72 7.68 -9.01 5.45
C ASP A 72 8.49 -10.21 4.93
N ILE A 73 7.93 -11.42 5.02
CA ILE A 73 8.60 -12.65 4.59
C ILE A 73 7.80 -13.27 3.44
N PRO A 74 8.30 -13.17 2.18
CA PRO A 74 7.68 -13.86 1.07
C PRO A 74 7.68 -15.38 1.28
N VAL A 75 6.63 -16.06 0.78
CA VAL A 75 6.60 -17.52 0.81
C VAL A 75 7.62 -18.12 -0.17
N ASP A 76 8.09 -19.33 0.13
CA ASP A 76 9.05 -20.03 -0.72
C ASP A 76 8.55 -20.16 -2.16
N GLY A 77 9.40 -19.86 -3.12
CA GLY A 77 9.11 -19.96 -4.56
C GLY A 77 8.24 -18.83 -5.12
N PHE A 78 7.82 -17.85 -4.29
CA PHE A 78 7.00 -16.74 -4.80
C PHE A 78 7.81 -15.76 -5.66
N VAL A 79 9.07 -15.47 -5.29
CA VAL A 79 9.92 -14.54 -6.05
C VAL A 79 10.18 -15.07 -7.46
N GLU A 80 10.47 -16.37 -7.59
CA GLU A 80 10.65 -17.04 -8.89
C GLU A 80 9.40 -16.90 -9.76
N ARG A 81 8.23 -17.13 -9.17
CA ARG A 81 6.96 -17.00 -9.87
C ARG A 81 6.67 -15.56 -10.29
N LEU A 82 6.98 -14.60 -9.41
CA LEU A 82 6.81 -13.18 -9.71
C LEU A 82 7.69 -12.76 -10.89
N VAL A 83 8.94 -13.20 -10.91
CA VAL A 83 9.85 -12.95 -12.04
C VAL A 83 9.29 -13.54 -13.33
N ASP A 84 8.83 -14.79 -13.31
CA ASP A 84 8.23 -15.44 -14.48
C ASP A 84 7.02 -14.63 -15.03
N ILE A 85 6.15 -14.14 -14.15
CA ILE A 85 5.02 -13.28 -14.55
C ILE A 85 5.53 -11.99 -15.19
N LEU A 86 6.51 -11.32 -14.58
CA LEU A 86 7.02 -10.02 -15.04
C LEU A 86 7.87 -10.10 -16.31
N GLU A 87 8.48 -11.25 -16.60
CA GLU A 87 9.20 -11.49 -17.86
C GLU A 87 8.23 -11.69 -19.03
N ASN A 88 7.09 -12.31 -18.80
CA ASN A 88 6.11 -12.63 -19.84
C ASN A 88 5.07 -11.53 -20.08
N HIS A 89 5.03 -10.48 -19.23
CA HIS A 89 4.03 -9.41 -19.31
C HIS A 89 4.66 -8.04 -19.10
N ASP A 90 3.99 -6.99 -19.59
CA ASP A 90 4.46 -5.62 -19.49
C ASP A 90 3.45 -4.72 -18.71
N TYR A 91 3.30 -5.00 -17.43
CA TYR A 91 2.39 -4.26 -16.55
C TYR A 91 2.97 -2.91 -16.13
N GLY A 92 2.13 -1.89 -16.03
CA GLY A 92 2.51 -0.61 -15.40
C GLY A 92 2.58 -0.75 -13.87
N TYR A 93 1.61 -1.48 -13.33
CA TYR A 93 1.42 -1.71 -11.91
C TYR A 93 0.80 -3.08 -11.64
N LEU A 94 1.19 -3.68 -10.53
CA LEU A 94 0.64 -4.93 -10.03
C LEU A 94 0.33 -4.81 -8.53
N VAL A 95 -0.74 -5.47 -8.11
CA VAL A 95 -1.02 -5.66 -6.68
C VAL A 95 -1.10 -7.15 -6.36
N LEU A 96 -0.50 -7.52 -5.23
CA LEU A 96 -0.50 -8.87 -4.69
C LEU A 96 -1.64 -9.01 -3.68
N GLU A 97 -2.65 -9.80 -3.99
CA GLU A 97 -3.74 -10.12 -3.06
C GLU A 97 -3.50 -11.49 -2.41
N ASN A 98 -3.74 -11.58 -1.10
CA ASN A 98 -3.54 -12.82 -0.31
C ASN A 98 -4.87 -13.41 0.17
N TYR A 99 -6.01 -13.00 -0.43
CA TYR A 99 -7.34 -13.41 0.04
C TYR A 99 -7.77 -14.80 -0.42
N CYS A 100 -7.33 -15.19 -1.61
CA CYS A 100 -7.58 -16.51 -2.15
C CYS A 100 -6.38 -16.94 -2.98
N ASP A 101 -5.94 -18.18 -2.81
CA ASP A 101 -4.89 -18.78 -3.61
C ASP A 101 -5.52 -19.50 -4.82
N ASP A 102 -6.25 -18.75 -5.65
CA ASP A 102 -6.84 -19.27 -6.88
C ASP A 102 -5.85 -19.27 -8.06
N LYS A 103 -4.65 -18.75 -7.82
CA LYS A 103 -3.52 -18.71 -8.75
C LYS A 103 -3.86 -18.00 -10.07
N GLN A 104 -4.63 -16.93 -9.98
CA GLN A 104 -5.05 -16.14 -11.12
C GLN A 104 -4.28 -14.83 -11.19
N VAL A 105 -3.98 -14.40 -12.41
CA VAL A 105 -3.58 -13.04 -12.76
C VAL A 105 -4.75 -12.41 -13.49
N ILE A 106 -5.28 -11.32 -12.94
CA ILE A 106 -6.43 -10.61 -13.51
C ILE A 106 -5.94 -9.26 -14.03
N GLU A 107 -6.11 -9.04 -15.32
CA GLU A 107 -5.64 -7.83 -16.00
C GLU A 107 -6.72 -6.74 -16.04
N TYR A 108 -6.27 -5.49 -16.03
CA TYR A 108 -7.08 -4.28 -16.06
C TYR A 108 -6.43 -3.25 -16.98
N ASP A 109 -7.16 -2.84 -18.03
CA ASP A 109 -6.73 -1.79 -18.95
C ASP A 109 -7.26 -0.40 -18.54
N ASP A 110 -8.25 -0.34 -17.64
CA ASP A 110 -8.79 0.91 -17.10
C ASP A 110 -8.26 1.20 -15.70
N ALA A 111 -7.65 2.37 -15.54
CA ALA A 111 -7.07 2.80 -14.26
C ALA A 111 -8.12 2.97 -13.15
N GLY A 112 -9.35 3.36 -13.49
CA GLY A 112 -10.44 3.49 -12.51
C GLY A 112 -10.95 2.15 -12.03
N ASP A 113 -10.97 1.14 -12.90
CA ASP A 113 -11.44 -0.19 -12.54
C ASP A 113 -10.47 -0.89 -11.60
N ILE A 114 -9.16 -0.84 -11.90
CA ILE A 114 -8.17 -1.38 -10.96
C ILE A 114 -8.16 -0.63 -9.64
N LEU A 115 -8.23 0.71 -9.63
CA LEU A 115 -8.31 1.51 -8.41
C LEU A 115 -9.52 1.13 -7.55
N GLN A 116 -10.68 0.89 -8.17
CA GLN A 116 -11.87 0.43 -7.45
C GLN A 116 -11.68 -0.97 -6.87
N LYS A 117 -11.02 -1.87 -7.60
CA LYS A 117 -10.74 -3.26 -7.19
C LYS A 117 -9.78 -3.29 -6.02
N ILE A 118 -8.61 -2.67 -6.14
CA ILE A 118 -7.57 -2.72 -5.11
C ILE A 118 -7.93 -1.91 -3.86
N ASN A 119 -8.71 -0.84 -4.01
CA ASN A 119 -9.23 -0.07 -2.87
C ASN A 119 -8.11 0.42 -1.94
N VAL A 120 -8.21 0.11 -0.62
CA VAL A 120 -7.22 0.48 0.39
C VAL A 120 -5.87 -0.24 0.21
N TRP A 121 -5.82 -1.34 -0.53
CA TRP A 121 -4.58 -2.09 -0.77
C TRP A 121 -3.48 -1.28 -1.46
N ILE A 122 -3.84 -0.20 -2.16
CA ILE A 122 -2.87 0.77 -2.68
C ILE A 122 -2.02 1.43 -1.57
N THR A 123 -2.46 1.39 -0.32
CA THR A 123 -1.70 1.94 0.81
C THR A 123 -0.75 0.93 1.44
N PHE A 124 -0.91 -0.36 1.15
CA PHE A 124 -0.11 -1.43 1.72
C PHE A 124 1.17 -1.63 0.92
N MET A 125 2.27 -1.10 1.42
CA MET A 125 3.55 -0.95 0.72
C MET A 125 4.02 -2.22 0.02
N CYS A 126 4.10 -3.33 0.75
CA CYS A 126 4.69 -4.58 0.27
C CYS A 126 3.78 -5.38 -0.67
N ALA A 127 2.50 -5.01 -0.79
CA ALA A 127 1.60 -5.62 -1.77
C ALA A 127 1.68 -5.02 -3.17
N ASN A 128 2.45 -3.95 -3.38
CA ASN A 128 2.41 -3.15 -4.59
C ASN A 128 3.74 -3.17 -5.34
N ILE A 129 3.69 -3.40 -6.66
CA ILE A 129 4.83 -3.45 -7.56
C ILE A 129 4.53 -2.53 -8.74
N PHE A 130 5.51 -1.80 -9.22
CA PHE A 130 5.34 -0.89 -10.35
C PHE A 130 6.62 -0.71 -11.16
N LYS A 131 6.52 -0.20 -12.39
CA LYS A 131 7.68 0.04 -13.23
C LYS A 131 8.55 1.18 -12.70
N THR A 132 9.85 0.93 -12.66
CA THR A 132 10.88 1.88 -12.23
C THR A 132 10.91 3.16 -13.06
N GLU A 133 10.60 3.07 -14.36
CA GLU A 133 10.60 4.23 -15.25
C GLU A 133 9.65 5.35 -14.83
N PHE A 134 8.63 5.05 -14.02
CA PHE A 134 7.66 6.03 -13.54
C PHE A 134 8.11 6.79 -12.29
N VAL A 135 9.18 6.34 -11.61
CA VAL A 135 9.71 7.02 -10.41
C VAL A 135 10.04 8.49 -10.68
N LYS A 136 10.66 8.78 -11.83
CA LYS A 136 11.03 10.13 -12.25
C LYS A 136 9.86 11.11 -12.41
N ASN A 137 8.63 10.59 -12.55
CA ASN A 137 7.41 11.39 -12.71
C ASN A 137 6.83 11.84 -11.36
N VAL A 138 7.40 11.34 -10.25
CA VAL A 138 6.90 11.61 -8.89
C VAL A 138 7.98 12.33 -8.09
N ARG A 139 7.62 13.49 -7.55
CA ARG A 139 8.43 14.18 -6.57
C ARG A 139 7.96 13.76 -5.17
N GLY A 140 8.64 12.78 -4.58
CA GLY A 140 8.24 12.18 -3.31
C GLY A 140 8.17 13.17 -2.16
N GLU A 141 9.06 14.19 -2.16
CA GLU A 141 9.12 15.23 -1.15
C GLU A 141 7.81 16.01 -0.98
N ASP A 142 7.00 16.11 -2.05
CA ASP A 142 5.70 16.79 -2.00
C ASP A 142 4.65 16.03 -1.16
N TYR A 143 4.95 14.80 -0.77
CA TYR A 143 4.05 13.90 -0.03
C TYR A 143 4.58 13.51 1.36
N MET A 144 5.72 14.07 1.78
CA MET A 144 6.27 13.82 3.12
C MET A 144 5.26 14.22 4.21
N GLY A 145 5.19 13.42 5.27
CA GLY A 145 4.25 13.63 6.37
C GLY A 145 2.81 13.23 6.08
N THR A 146 2.51 12.68 4.90
CA THR A 146 1.17 12.16 4.59
C THR A 146 0.92 10.77 5.18
N TYR A 147 1.97 10.04 5.58
CA TYR A 147 1.99 8.60 5.89
C TYR A 147 1.64 7.70 4.70
N LEU A 148 1.65 8.25 3.48
CA LEU A 148 1.26 7.56 2.24
C LEU A 148 2.24 7.89 1.10
N ILE A 149 3.51 8.06 1.43
CA ILE A 149 4.57 8.45 0.49
C ILE A 149 4.69 7.54 -0.73
N GLN A 150 4.35 6.26 -0.58
CA GLN A 150 4.40 5.25 -1.65
C GLN A 150 3.24 5.39 -2.66
N VAL A 151 2.08 5.90 -2.22
CA VAL A 151 0.85 5.93 -3.04
C VAL A 151 1.00 6.73 -4.34
N PRO A 152 1.64 7.92 -4.36
CA PRO A 152 1.87 8.65 -5.61
C PRO A 152 2.63 7.85 -6.67
N TYR A 153 3.61 7.03 -6.26
CA TYR A 153 4.40 6.19 -7.18
C TYR A 153 3.54 5.07 -7.75
N PHE A 154 2.74 4.40 -6.91
CA PHE A 154 1.80 3.36 -7.36
C PHE A 154 0.74 3.92 -8.32
N LEU A 155 0.19 5.09 -7.99
CA LEU A 155 -0.75 5.78 -8.87
C LEU A 155 -0.14 6.14 -10.22
N GLU A 156 1.14 6.54 -10.24
CA GLU A 156 1.82 6.79 -11.52
C GLU A 156 1.90 5.52 -12.37
N GLY A 157 2.28 4.39 -11.77
CA GLY A 157 2.25 3.10 -12.45
C GLY A 157 0.88 2.73 -13.01
N ILE A 158 -0.19 2.99 -12.24
CA ILE A 158 -1.57 2.71 -12.63
C ILE A 158 -2.01 3.55 -13.83
N VAL A 159 -1.73 4.85 -13.83
CA VAL A 159 -2.25 5.78 -14.85
C VAL A 159 -1.36 5.87 -16.09
N ALA A 160 -0.06 5.57 -15.97
CA ALA A 160 0.88 5.61 -17.08
C ALA A 160 1.06 4.25 -17.76
N GLY A 161 0.75 3.15 -17.06
CA GLY A 161 0.77 1.80 -17.64
C GLY A 161 -0.41 1.57 -18.59
N GLN A 162 -0.18 0.77 -19.63
CA GLN A 162 -1.27 0.36 -20.54
C GLN A 162 -2.14 -0.72 -19.90
N THR A 163 -1.52 -1.69 -19.24
CA THR A 163 -2.18 -2.79 -18.54
C THR A 163 -1.66 -2.87 -17.12
N ASN A 164 -2.56 -3.12 -16.19
CA ASN A 164 -2.26 -3.34 -14.78
C ASN A 164 -2.80 -4.71 -14.35
N ALA A 165 -2.31 -5.27 -13.24
CA ALA A 165 -2.74 -6.61 -12.82
C ALA A 165 -3.00 -6.73 -11.31
N VAL A 166 -3.90 -7.66 -10.98
CA VAL A 166 -4.09 -8.20 -9.63
C VAL A 166 -3.63 -9.65 -9.64
N ILE A 167 -2.72 -9.99 -8.74
CA ILE A 167 -2.14 -11.33 -8.60
C ILE A 167 -2.70 -11.98 -7.35
N ASN A 168 -3.52 -13.01 -7.52
CA ASN A 168 -4.16 -13.78 -6.46
C ASN A 168 -3.31 -15.01 -6.12
N TYR A 169 -2.25 -14.81 -5.36
CA TYR A 169 -1.37 -15.87 -4.87
C TYR A 169 -1.06 -15.65 -3.41
N THR A 170 -0.90 -16.72 -2.65
CA THR A 170 -0.26 -16.61 -1.35
C THR A 170 1.19 -16.18 -1.56
N TRP A 171 1.52 -14.95 -1.19
CA TRP A 171 2.83 -14.35 -1.47
C TRP A 171 3.63 -14.00 -0.20
N ILE A 172 2.96 -13.84 0.94
CA ILE A 172 3.58 -13.47 2.21
C ILE A 172 3.16 -14.46 3.30
N GLN A 173 4.09 -14.76 4.20
CA GLN A 173 3.79 -15.48 5.43
C GLN A 173 3.10 -14.54 6.41
N ASP A 174 2.17 -15.07 7.22
CA ASP A 174 1.51 -14.29 8.27
C ASP A 174 2.55 -13.77 9.27
N GLY A 175 2.79 -12.46 9.23
CA GLY A 175 3.66 -11.78 10.20
C GLY A 175 2.93 -11.56 11.53
N ASN A 176 3.64 -11.71 12.63
CA ASN A 176 3.09 -11.56 13.99
C ASN A 176 2.86 -10.09 14.44
N ASP A 177 3.06 -9.08 13.58
CA ASP A 177 3.15 -7.68 14.01
C ASP A 177 1.92 -6.80 13.76
N ALA A 178 0.74 -7.37 13.58
CA ALA A 178 -0.51 -6.59 13.51
C ALA A 178 -0.80 -5.73 14.76
N ALA A 179 -0.07 -5.95 15.86
CA ALA A 179 -0.27 -5.27 17.14
C ALA A 179 0.22 -3.81 17.18
N ASN A 180 1.11 -3.39 16.28
CA ASN A 180 1.78 -2.07 16.32
C ASN A 180 1.23 -1.02 15.35
N ASN A 181 0.15 -1.31 14.63
CA ASN A 181 -0.46 -0.35 13.72
C ASN A 181 -1.17 0.77 14.48
N GLY A 182 -0.70 2.01 14.30
CA GLY A 182 -1.32 3.17 14.94
C GLY A 182 -0.36 4.34 15.11
N GLY A 183 -0.66 5.20 16.11
CA GLY A 183 0.16 6.38 16.41
C GLY A 183 -0.12 7.60 15.52
N TYR A 184 -1.12 7.50 14.62
CA TYR A 184 -1.52 8.59 13.71
C TYR A 184 -3.05 8.78 13.69
N ASN A 185 -3.49 9.88 13.08
CA ASN A 185 -4.91 10.14 12.88
C ASN A 185 -5.42 9.34 11.67
N PHE A 186 -6.20 8.28 11.93
CA PHE A 186 -6.72 7.39 10.90
C PHE A 186 -7.48 8.13 9.78
N PHE A 187 -8.41 9.01 10.15
CA PHE A 187 -9.23 9.71 9.15
C PHE A 187 -8.42 10.76 8.39
N LYS A 188 -7.41 11.37 9.02
CA LYS A 188 -6.50 12.27 8.33
C LYS A 188 -5.71 11.53 7.25
N VAL A 189 -5.18 10.34 7.56
CA VAL A 189 -4.38 9.55 6.62
C VAL A 189 -5.26 8.93 5.53
N PHE A 190 -6.27 8.12 5.90
CA PHE A 190 -7.01 7.31 4.93
C PHE A 190 -8.22 8.02 4.29
N VAL A 191 -8.61 9.19 4.77
CA VAL A 191 -9.66 9.99 4.12
C VAL A 191 -9.07 11.26 3.51
N ASP A 192 -8.47 12.15 4.33
CA ASP A 192 -8.05 13.46 3.83
C ASP A 192 -6.83 13.34 2.89
N ASN A 193 -5.74 12.68 3.36
CA ASN A 193 -4.50 12.56 2.59
C ASN A 193 -4.68 11.62 1.38
N LEU A 194 -5.23 10.42 1.57
CA LEU A 194 -5.41 9.47 0.47
C LEU A 194 -6.27 10.02 -0.65
N LEU A 195 -7.42 10.62 -0.31
CA LEU A 195 -8.30 11.20 -1.33
C LEU A 195 -7.67 12.41 -2.00
N ALA A 196 -6.89 13.23 -1.28
CA ALA A 196 -6.16 14.35 -1.88
C ALA A 196 -5.09 13.86 -2.87
N ILE A 197 -4.34 12.80 -2.52
CA ILE A 197 -3.32 12.21 -3.41
C ILE A 197 -3.96 11.69 -4.70
N VAL A 198 -5.06 10.93 -4.58
CA VAL A 198 -5.75 10.39 -5.77
C VAL A 198 -6.39 11.51 -6.60
N TYR A 199 -6.94 12.55 -5.95
CA TYR A 199 -7.58 13.66 -6.64
C TYR A 199 -6.61 14.50 -7.48
N LYS A 200 -5.33 14.57 -7.11
CA LYS A 200 -4.29 15.20 -7.96
C LYS A 200 -4.21 14.57 -9.36
N LYS A 201 -4.52 13.27 -9.50
CA LYS A 201 -4.58 12.62 -10.82
C LYS A 201 -5.78 13.09 -11.65
N VAL A 202 -6.88 13.50 -10.99
CA VAL A 202 -8.02 14.14 -11.67
C VAL A 202 -7.66 15.56 -12.13
N GLU A 203 -7.04 16.34 -11.25
CA GLU A 203 -6.58 17.71 -11.57
C GLU A 203 -5.60 17.72 -12.75
N ASN A 204 -4.77 16.71 -12.85
CA ASN A 204 -3.80 16.52 -13.93
C ASN A 204 -4.40 15.83 -15.19
N HIS A 205 -5.71 15.60 -15.23
CA HIS A 205 -6.42 14.92 -16.33
C HIS A 205 -5.92 13.49 -16.63
N GLN A 206 -5.29 12.81 -15.66
CA GLN A 206 -4.84 11.42 -15.75
C GLN A 206 -5.92 10.42 -15.32
N LEU A 207 -6.90 10.87 -14.52
CA LEU A 207 -8.11 10.14 -14.14
C LEU A 207 -9.32 11.03 -14.38
N ASN A 208 -10.45 10.44 -14.72
CA ASN A 208 -11.71 11.18 -14.76
C ASN A 208 -12.37 11.27 -13.37
N ASN A 209 -13.26 12.24 -13.19
CA ASN A 209 -13.92 12.45 -11.89
C ASN A 209 -14.83 11.29 -11.48
N ASP A 210 -15.40 10.55 -12.43
CA ASP A 210 -16.23 9.36 -12.12
C ASP A 210 -15.39 8.24 -11.50
N CYS A 211 -14.19 7.98 -12.02
CA CYS A 211 -13.24 7.04 -11.42
C CYS A 211 -12.90 7.42 -9.98
N PHE A 212 -12.62 8.69 -9.73
CA PHE A 212 -12.36 9.19 -8.37
C PHE A 212 -13.55 9.00 -7.44
N GLU A 213 -14.77 9.33 -7.87
CA GLU A 213 -15.96 9.18 -7.05
C GLU A 213 -16.31 7.69 -6.79
N ARG A 214 -16.08 6.79 -7.75
CA ARG A 214 -16.20 5.34 -7.55
C ARG A 214 -15.18 4.83 -6.53
N PHE A 215 -13.91 5.21 -6.66
CA PHE A 215 -12.87 4.89 -5.69
C PHE A 215 -13.21 5.41 -4.29
N LYS A 216 -13.58 6.68 -4.16
CA LYS A 216 -13.96 7.33 -2.90
C LYS A 216 -15.13 6.62 -2.21
N LYS A 217 -16.16 6.23 -2.98
CA LYS A 217 -17.28 5.44 -2.48
C LYS A 217 -16.84 4.05 -2.02
N SER A 218 -15.99 3.38 -2.80
CA SER A 218 -15.46 2.05 -2.51
C SER A 218 -14.62 2.06 -1.22
N ILE A 219 -13.72 3.02 -1.05
CA ILE A 219 -12.93 3.20 0.19
C ILE A 219 -13.85 3.37 1.40
N TYR A 220 -14.89 4.20 1.30
CA TYR A 220 -15.81 4.38 2.40
C TYR A 220 -16.56 3.09 2.74
N CYS A 221 -17.16 2.44 1.76
CA CYS A 221 -18.03 1.29 1.97
C CYS A 221 -17.27 0.04 2.46
N ASN A 222 -16.06 -0.17 1.97
CA ASN A 222 -15.30 -1.40 2.22
C ASN A 222 -14.28 -1.27 3.36
N PHE A 223 -13.82 -0.06 3.66
CA PHE A 223 -12.76 0.16 4.65
C PHE A 223 -13.14 1.18 5.73
N ILE A 224 -13.34 2.47 5.39
CA ILE A 224 -13.52 3.56 6.36
C ILE A 224 -14.70 3.32 7.28
N ARG A 225 -15.79 2.76 6.78
CA ARG A 225 -17.02 2.50 7.56
C ARG A 225 -16.77 1.68 8.83
N SER A 226 -15.91 0.67 8.78
CA SER A 226 -15.59 -0.15 9.95
C SER A 226 -14.89 0.66 11.06
N TYR A 227 -14.06 1.61 10.68
CA TYR A 227 -13.38 2.52 11.61
C TYR A 227 -14.30 3.63 12.12
N VAL A 228 -15.22 4.15 11.29
CA VAL A 228 -16.30 5.03 11.76
C VAL A 228 -17.11 4.31 12.84
N ASP A 229 -17.47 3.06 12.59
CA ASP A 229 -18.16 2.23 13.57
C ASP A 229 -17.32 2.03 14.83
N GLY A 230 -16.08 1.56 14.71
CA GLY A 230 -15.20 1.28 15.85
C GLY A 230 -14.85 2.51 16.68
N ILE A 231 -14.34 3.56 16.03
CA ILE A 231 -13.78 4.73 16.72
C ILE A 231 -14.88 5.68 17.21
N LEU A 232 -15.87 6.00 16.37
CA LEU A 232 -16.82 7.07 16.65
C LEU A 232 -18.15 6.55 17.27
N ILE A 233 -18.63 5.41 16.82
CA ILE A 233 -19.92 4.87 17.26
C ILE A 233 -19.75 3.96 18.48
N ARG A 234 -19.02 2.85 18.37
CA ARG A 234 -18.76 1.91 19.49
C ARG A 234 -17.82 2.48 20.53
N ARG A 235 -16.93 3.33 20.10
CA ARG A 235 -15.84 3.82 20.93
C ARG A 235 -14.99 2.66 21.45
N ASP A 236 -14.64 1.74 20.56
CA ASP A 236 -13.78 0.60 20.88
C ASP A 236 -12.47 1.08 21.52
N LYS A 237 -12.11 0.48 22.66
CA LYS A 237 -10.94 0.93 23.44
C LYS A 237 -9.65 0.74 22.68
N VAL A 238 -9.47 -0.40 22.02
CA VAL A 238 -8.23 -0.74 21.28
C VAL A 238 -8.08 0.20 20.10
N MET A 239 -9.11 0.36 19.26
CA MET A 239 -9.05 1.29 18.13
C MET A 239 -8.79 2.73 18.55
N ARG A 240 -9.35 3.18 19.68
CA ARG A 240 -9.15 4.53 20.18
C ARG A 240 -7.79 4.76 20.85
N GLN A 241 -7.17 3.71 21.34
CA GLN A 241 -5.79 3.79 21.85
C GLN A 241 -4.78 3.84 20.70
N ASN A 242 -5.05 3.13 19.62
CA ASN A 242 -4.13 3.03 18.48
C ASN A 242 -4.24 4.23 17.53
N PHE A 243 -5.41 4.88 17.43
CA PHE A 243 -5.62 5.96 16.45
C PHE A 243 -6.11 7.25 17.12
N ASP A 244 -5.46 8.36 16.79
CA ASP A 244 -5.99 9.68 17.10
C ASP A 244 -7.28 9.93 16.30
N SER A 245 -8.31 10.42 17.00
CA SER A 245 -9.62 10.71 16.41
C SER A 245 -9.94 12.21 16.33
N LYS A 246 -8.95 13.09 16.55
CA LYS A 246 -9.12 14.54 16.48
C LYS A 246 -9.65 14.94 15.11
N ASP A 247 -10.62 15.85 15.08
CA ASP A 247 -11.26 16.38 13.87
C ASP A 247 -11.90 15.32 12.93
N SER A 248 -12.06 14.07 13.38
CA SER A 248 -12.57 12.96 12.56
C SER A 248 -13.90 13.27 11.89
N LEU A 249 -14.86 13.83 12.65
CA LEU A 249 -16.18 14.18 12.11
C LEU A 249 -16.08 15.29 11.06
N LYS A 250 -15.21 16.29 11.28
CA LYS A 250 -14.98 17.38 10.33
C LYS A 250 -14.40 16.84 9.02
N ILE A 251 -13.43 15.94 9.10
CA ILE A 251 -12.83 15.28 7.92
C ILE A 251 -13.89 14.48 7.18
N LEU A 252 -14.66 13.64 7.86
CA LEU A 252 -15.71 12.85 7.25
C LEU A 252 -16.78 13.72 6.57
N MET A 253 -17.22 14.79 7.24
CA MET A 253 -18.22 15.70 6.67
C MET A 253 -17.69 16.47 5.46
N LYS A 254 -16.40 16.87 5.46
CA LYS A 254 -15.75 17.50 4.30
C LYS A 254 -15.83 16.62 3.05
N HIS A 255 -15.55 15.32 3.19
CA HIS A 255 -15.43 14.42 2.05
C HIS A 255 -16.72 13.68 1.72
N TYR A 256 -17.53 13.33 2.72
CA TYR A 256 -18.70 12.46 2.57
C TYR A 256 -20.03 13.13 2.96
N GLY A 257 -20.03 14.33 3.52
CA GLY A 257 -21.22 15.00 4.04
C GLY A 257 -22.34 15.23 3.04
N CYS A 258 -22.03 15.32 1.72
CA CYS A 258 -23.02 15.43 0.65
C CYS A 258 -23.32 14.10 -0.04
N LYS A 259 -22.84 12.97 0.51
CA LYS A 259 -22.99 11.65 -0.14
C LYS A 259 -24.08 10.82 0.55
N PRO A 260 -25.19 10.48 -0.16
CA PRO A 260 -26.29 9.71 0.44
C PRO A 260 -25.84 8.37 1.04
N TYR A 261 -24.90 7.67 0.42
CA TYR A 261 -24.37 6.40 0.91
C TYR A 261 -23.70 6.51 2.30
N PHE A 262 -23.12 7.68 2.62
CA PHE A 262 -22.54 7.93 3.94
C PHE A 262 -23.59 7.81 5.05
N TYR A 263 -24.72 8.46 4.89
CA TYR A 263 -25.81 8.43 5.86
C TYR A 263 -26.50 7.07 5.90
N LEU A 264 -26.81 6.49 4.74
CA LEU A 264 -27.45 5.19 4.66
C LEU A 264 -26.67 4.09 5.39
N TRP A 265 -25.36 4.02 5.16
CA TRP A 265 -24.52 3.02 5.81
C TRP A 265 -24.31 3.31 7.30
N THR A 266 -24.16 4.57 7.70
CA THR A 266 -24.03 4.95 9.11
C THR A 266 -25.31 4.62 9.87
N LEU A 267 -26.47 4.98 9.32
CA LEU A 267 -27.78 4.65 9.93
C LEU A 267 -28.00 3.14 10.02
N ARG A 268 -27.68 2.38 8.98
CA ARG A 268 -27.77 0.91 9.00
C ARG A 268 -26.91 0.30 10.10
N THR A 269 -25.69 0.79 10.28
CA THR A 269 -24.78 0.34 11.34
C THR A 269 -25.34 0.64 12.73
N VAL A 270 -25.88 1.83 12.94
CA VAL A 270 -26.53 2.21 14.20
C VAL A 270 -27.79 1.36 14.44
N ALA A 271 -28.65 1.22 13.43
CA ALA A 271 -29.92 0.46 13.56
C ALA A 271 -29.65 -1.03 13.85
N SER A 272 -28.69 -1.67 13.18
CA SER A 272 -28.35 -3.06 13.43
C SER A 272 -27.94 -3.32 14.88
N ARG A 273 -27.27 -2.36 15.53
CA ARG A 273 -26.86 -2.46 16.94
C ARG A 273 -28.01 -2.37 17.91
N TYR A 274 -28.92 -1.41 17.66
CA TYR A 274 -30.15 -1.33 18.50
C TYR A 274 -30.93 -2.61 18.36
N TYR A 275 -31.05 -3.18 17.17
CA TYR A 275 -31.72 -4.45 16.95
C TYR A 275 -31.10 -5.58 17.78
N TYR A 276 -29.78 -5.78 17.69
CA TYR A 276 -29.07 -6.82 18.46
C TYR A 276 -29.09 -6.60 19.96
N LYS A 277 -29.16 -5.35 20.43
CA LYS A 277 -29.24 -5.04 21.86
C LYS A 277 -30.60 -5.33 22.47
N PHE A 278 -31.69 -5.26 21.67
CA PHE A 278 -33.04 -5.46 22.14
C PHE A 278 -33.62 -6.84 21.83
N PHE A 279 -33.07 -7.57 20.88
CA PHE A 279 -33.62 -8.84 20.40
C PHE A 279 -32.66 -10.05 20.56
N LYS A 280 -31.51 -9.87 21.15
CA LYS A 280 -30.60 -10.90 21.69
C LYS A 280 -30.15 -10.53 23.10
#